data_cd436e1683f77b06a8a3b77e9622eaf0
#
_entry.id   cd436e1683f77b06a8a3b77e9622eaf0
#
_cell.length_a   1.000
_cell.length_b   1.000
_cell.length_c   1.000
_cell.angle_alpha   90.00
_cell.angle_beta   90.00
_cell.angle_gamma   90.00
#
_symmetry.space_group_name_H-M   'P 1'
#
loop_
_entity.id
_entity.type
_entity.pdbx_description
1 polymer ?
#
loop_
_entity_poly.entity_id
_entity_poly.type
_entity_poly.pdbx_seq_one_letter_code
_entity_poly.pdbx_strand_id
1 'polypeptide(L)'
;GTILTQNKFEKVDIYGVNINIVLDDKAEVAEIISAAVREKEAAPGDTVHIDVQLQPYRAPKVTKTVLFKIPKEQREGKLPLTVRGGSSLAWIQNLLRKQREEGVPAQQKDNRKTLNDFIKSINEADQNNDLIVDIAAGQGAPNAAMQSGGGFASMLEGSPMKQKTTMNFIVDGTTDIVIDVVK
;
A
#
# COMPACT_ATOMS: atom_id res chain seq x y z
N GLY A 1 12.73 -10.36 15.34
CA GLY A 1 14.18 -10.63 15.54
C GLY A 1 14.87 -11.06 14.25
N THR A 2 14.35 -12.09 13.55
CA THR A 2 15.00 -12.73 12.38
C THR A 2 15.36 -11.75 11.27
N ILE A 3 14.50 -10.79 10.97
CA ILE A 3 14.73 -9.79 9.89
C ILE A 3 15.98 -8.94 10.17
N LEU A 4 16.21 -8.53 11.42
CA LEU A 4 17.38 -7.73 11.79
C LEU A 4 18.66 -8.56 11.88
N THR A 5 18.59 -9.79 12.42
CA THR A 5 19.75 -10.65 12.59
C THR A 5 20.23 -11.29 11.28
N GLN A 6 19.35 -11.44 10.29
CA GLN A 6 19.66 -11.99 8.96
C GLN A 6 19.87 -10.91 7.89
N ASN A 7 20.03 -9.64 8.28
CA ASN A 7 20.37 -8.61 7.33
C ASN A 7 21.78 -8.85 6.74
N LYS A 8 21.99 -8.36 5.50
CA LYS A 8 23.25 -8.53 4.76
C LYS A 8 24.23 -7.36 4.91
N PHE A 9 23.90 -6.39 5.73
CA PHE A 9 24.66 -5.13 5.80
C PHE A 9 25.70 -5.17 6.92
N GLU A 10 25.27 -5.52 8.12
CA GLU A 10 26.16 -5.59 9.30
C GLU A 10 25.59 -6.55 10.36
N LYS A 11 26.47 -7.02 11.25
CA LYS A 11 26.06 -7.87 12.35
C LYS A 11 25.23 -7.08 13.35
N VAL A 12 24.04 -7.60 13.67
CA VAL A 12 23.15 -7.03 14.70
C VAL A 12 23.00 -8.05 15.83
N ASP A 13 23.43 -7.68 17.02
CA ASP A 13 23.24 -8.47 18.23
C ASP A 13 22.05 -7.91 19.03
N ILE A 14 21.02 -8.73 19.28
CA ILE A 14 19.84 -8.34 20.04
C ILE A 14 20.07 -8.72 21.51
N TYR A 15 20.27 -7.74 22.37
CA TYR A 15 20.51 -7.93 23.80
C TYR A 15 19.23 -8.06 24.63
N GLY A 16 18.09 -7.66 24.07
CA GLY A 16 16.81 -7.72 24.77
C GLY A 16 15.64 -7.33 23.89
N VAL A 17 14.46 -7.85 24.24
CA VAL A 17 13.18 -7.48 23.62
C VAL A 17 12.22 -7.13 24.72
N ASN A 18 11.63 -5.93 24.64
CA ASN A 18 10.58 -5.50 25.55
C ASN A 18 9.24 -5.54 24.82
N ILE A 19 8.28 -6.30 25.32
CA ILE A 19 6.96 -6.47 24.71
C ILE A 19 5.92 -5.96 25.71
N ASN A 20 5.18 -4.93 25.28
CA ASN A 20 4.01 -4.46 26.00
C ASN A 20 2.75 -4.91 25.26
N ILE A 21 1.88 -5.66 25.94
CA ILE A 21 0.64 -6.19 25.38
C ILE A 21 -0.52 -5.52 26.12
N VAL A 22 -1.33 -4.78 25.37
CA VAL A 22 -2.59 -4.22 25.85
C VAL A 22 -3.72 -5.02 25.23
N LEU A 23 -4.58 -5.56 26.08
CA LEU A 23 -5.80 -6.26 25.66
C LEU A 23 -6.97 -5.30 25.80
N ASP A 24 -7.68 -5.07 24.70
CA ASP A 24 -8.92 -4.31 24.69
C ASP A 24 -10.09 -5.26 24.39
N ASP A 25 -11.25 -4.99 24.95
CA ASP A 25 -12.49 -5.74 24.70
C ASP A 25 -13.17 -5.34 23.38
N LYS A 26 -12.66 -4.30 22.70
CA LYS A 26 -13.16 -3.81 21.42
C LYS A 26 -12.31 -4.31 20.27
N ALA A 27 -12.93 -4.94 19.29
CA ALA A 27 -12.28 -5.24 18.02
C ALA A 27 -12.22 -3.97 17.16
N GLU A 28 -11.09 -3.29 17.19
CA GLU A 28 -10.85 -2.09 16.38
C GLU A 28 -10.42 -2.48 14.95
N VAL A 29 -11.35 -3.11 14.23
CA VAL A 29 -11.17 -3.54 12.84
C VAL A 29 -12.32 -3.02 12.00
N ALA A 30 -12.04 -2.55 10.80
CA ALA A 30 -13.04 -2.16 9.81
C ALA A 30 -12.71 -2.76 8.44
N GLU A 31 -13.74 -3.23 7.73
CA GLU A 31 -13.65 -3.78 6.39
C GLU A 31 -14.02 -2.73 5.35
N ILE A 32 -13.27 -2.67 4.24
CA ILE A 32 -13.61 -1.83 3.08
C ILE A 32 -14.79 -2.48 2.35
N ILE A 33 -15.93 -1.79 2.34
CA ILE A 33 -17.15 -2.25 1.67
C ILE A 33 -17.20 -1.77 0.23
N SER A 34 -16.83 -0.50 0.01
CA SER A 34 -16.81 0.12 -1.32
C SER A 34 -15.97 1.37 -1.32
N ALA A 35 -15.55 1.80 -2.50
CA ALA A 35 -14.97 3.11 -2.71
C ALA A 35 -15.53 3.74 -3.98
N ALA A 36 -15.60 5.05 -4.02
CA ALA A 36 -16.05 5.81 -5.18
C ALA A 36 -15.29 7.14 -5.28
N VAL A 37 -14.95 7.53 -6.50
CA VAL A 37 -14.38 8.86 -6.77
C VAL A 37 -15.55 9.83 -6.92
N ARG A 38 -15.46 11.03 -6.30
CA ARG A 38 -16.48 12.07 -6.42
C ARG A 38 -16.47 12.72 -7.78
N GLU A 39 -15.28 12.98 -8.28
CA GLU A 39 -15.05 13.58 -9.59
C GLU A 39 -15.19 12.52 -10.68
N LYS A 40 -16.00 12.79 -11.71
CA LYS A 40 -16.12 11.90 -12.87
C LYS A 40 -14.88 11.94 -13.75
N GLU A 41 -14.27 13.12 -13.84
CA GLU A 41 -13.12 13.44 -14.68
C GLU A 41 -12.15 14.30 -13.89
N ALA A 42 -10.85 14.20 -14.18
CA ALA A 42 -9.84 15.05 -13.58
C ALA A 42 -8.62 15.16 -14.50
N ALA A 43 -7.89 16.28 -14.40
CA ALA A 43 -6.67 16.49 -15.18
C ALA A 43 -5.42 15.92 -14.48
N PRO A 44 -4.32 15.64 -15.23
CA PRO A 44 -3.04 15.31 -14.64
C PRO A 44 -2.57 16.40 -13.66
N GLY A 45 -2.23 15.99 -12.45
CA GLY A 45 -1.83 16.89 -11.36
C GLY A 45 -2.95 17.32 -10.43
N ASP A 46 -4.22 17.07 -10.77
CA ASP A 46 -5.37 17.37 -9.92
C ASP A 46 -5.42 16.45 -8.70
N THR A 47 -6.13 16.91 -7.68
CA THR A 47 -6.43 16.13 -6.49
C THR A 47 -7.89 15.73 -6.51
N VAL A 48 -8.16 14.43 -6.44
CA VAL A 48 -9.51 13.87 -6.42
C VAL A 48 -9.88 13.37 -5.03
N HIS A 49 -11.18 13.35 -4.75
CA HIS A 49 -11.74 12.87 -3.51
C HIS A 49 -12.28 11.45 -3.69
N ILE A 50 -11.77 10.53 -2.90
CA ILE A 50 -12.21 9.13 -2.91
C ILE A 50 -12.95 8.88 -1.61
N ASP A 51 -14.25 8.63 -1.71
CA ASP A 51 -15.06 8.24 -0.57
C ASP A 51 -15.00 6.74 -0.39
N VAL A 52 -14.44 6.32 0.74
CA VAL A 52 -14.31 4.91 1.12
C VAL A 52 -15.32 4.60 2.20
N GLN A 53 -16.21 3.67 1.94
CA GLN A 53 -17.16 3.16 2.91
C GLN A 53 -16.55 2.00 3.69
N LEU A 54 -16.45 2.16 4.99
CA LEU A 54 -15.88 1.19 5.92
C LEU A 54 -16.98 0.65 6.83
N GLN A 55 -16.93 -0.66 7.12
CA GLN A 55 -17.77 -1.33 8.10
C GLN A 55 -16.94 -1.70 9.32
N PRO A 56 -16.92 -0.89 10.38
CA PRO A 56 -16.30 -1.29 11.64
C PRO A 56 -17.04 -2.49 12.26
N TYR A 57 -16.30 -3.32 12.98
CA TYR A 57 -16.86 -4.48 13.64
C TYR A 57 -17.93 -4.06 14.67
N ARG A 58 -19.14 -4.59 14.52
CA ARG A 58 -20.31 -4.30 15.40
C ARG A 58 -20.64 -2.81 15.57
N ALA A 59 -20.29 -1.97 14.62
CA ALA A 59 -20.59 -0.53 14.65
C ALA A 59 -21.23 -0.06 13.33
N PRO A 60 -21.84 1.11 13.28
CA PRO A 60 -22.40 1.67 12.05
C PRO A 60 -21.31 1.88 10.99
N LYS A 61 -21.70 1.82 9.71
CA LYS A 61 -20.83 2.17 8.59
C LYS A 61 -20.32 3.60 8.71
N VAL A 62 -19.07 3.80 8.37
CA VAL A 62 -18.46 5.12 8.32
C VAL A 62 -17.89 5.38 6.93
N THR A 63 -17.99 6.61 6.46
CA THR A 63 -17.36 7.02 5.20
C THR A 63 -16.15 7.88 5.51
N LYS A 64 -15.02 7.54 4.90
CA LYS A 64 -13.78 8.31 4.96
C LYS A 64 -13.43 8.81 3.58
N THR A 65 -13.17 10.11 3.47
CA THR A 65 -12.69 10.71 2.23
C THR A 65 -11.16 10.73 2.25
N VAL A 66 -10.56 10.14 1.24
CA VAL A 66 -9.12 10.16 0.98
C VAL A 66 -8.84 11.06 -0.21
N LEU A 67 -7.82 11.89 -0.10
CA LEU A 67 -7.35 12.72 -1.21
C LEU A 67 -6.31 11.94 -2.00
N PHE A 68 -6.50 11.84 -3.31
CA PHE A 68 -5.52 11.22 -4.20
C PHE A 68 -5.08 12.23 -5.25
N LYS A 69 -3.78 12.46 -5.32
CA LYS A 69 -3.20 13.37 -6.32
C LYS A 69 -2.82 12.59 -7.57
N ILE A 70 -3.44 12.92 -8.70
CA ILE A 70 -3.12 12.34 -10.00
C ILE A 70 -1.70 12.76 -10.41
N PRO A 71 -0.85 11.83 -10.87
CA PRO A 71 0.48 12.17 -11.39
C PRO A 71 0.41 13.19 -12.50
N LYS A 72 1.34 14.15 -12.53
CA LYS A 72 1.41 15.15 -13.61
C LYS A 72 1.72 14.54 -14.97
N GLU A 73 2.43 13.41 -14.96
CA GLU A 73 2.84 12.65 -16.14
C GLU A 73 1.79 11.63 -16.58
N GLN A 74 0.63 11.59 -15.89
CA GLN A 74 -0.45 10.67 -16.23
C GLN A 74 -1.01 11.00 -17.61
N ARG A 75 -1.15 9.97 -18.44
CA ARG A 75 -1.77 10.09 -19.76
C ARG A 75 -3.29 10.12 -19.63
N GLU A 76 -3.93 10.74 -20.62
CA GLU A 76 -5.38 10.68 -20.77
C GLU A 76 -5.89 9.25 -20.87
N GLY A 77 -7.08 9.02 -20.35
CA GLY A 77 -7.76 7.73 -20.35
C GLY A 77 -8.10 7.24 -18.95
N LYS A 78 -8.44 5.98 -18.87
CA LYS A 78 -8.86 5.35 -17.60
C LYS A 78 -7.66 5.09 -16.70
N LEU A 79 -7.69 5.64 -15.50
CA LEU A 79 -6.71 5.40 -14.44
C LEU A 79 -7.34 4.45 -13.40
N PRO A 80 -6.97 3.17 -13.38
CA PRO A 80 -7.43 2.25 -12.36
C PRO A 80 -6.66 2.50 -11.05
N LEU A 81 -7.40 2.59 -9.96
CA LEU A 81 -6.88 2.75 -8.61
C LEU A 81 -7.35 1.58 -7.75
N THR A 82 -6.47 1.08 -6.90
CA THR A 82 -6.78 0.11 -5.87
C THR A 82 -6.83 0.78 -4.52
N VAL A 83 -7.94 0.64 -3.82
CA VAL A 83 -8.14 1.06 -2.43
C VAL A 83 -8.04 -0.18 -1.55
N ARG A 84 -7.11 -0.17 -0.59
CA ARG A 84 -6.85 -1.33 0.26
C ARG A 84 -6.48 -0.96 1.69
N GLY A 85 -6.67 -1.90 2.60
CA GLY A 85 -6.09 -1.83 3.95
C GLY A 85 -4.62 -2.25 3.96
N GLY A 86 -3.85 -1.71 4.88
CA GLY A 86 -2.44 -2.06 5.05
C GLY A 86 -2.24 -3.48 5.61
N SER A 87 -3.25 -4.06 6.27
CA SER A 87 -3.25 -5.45 6.76
C SER A 87 -3.63 -6.49 5.72
N SER A 88 -3.98 -6.09 4.49
CA SER A 88 -4.55 -6.99 3.49
C SER A 88 -3.59 -8.12 3.09
N LEU A 89 -3.72 -9.25 3.79
CA LEU A 89 -3.03 -10.51 3.45
C LEU A 89 -3.41 -10.97 2.03
N ALA A 90 -4.61 -10.65 1.56
CA ALA A 90 -5.07 -10.95 0.21
C ALA A 90 -4.19 -10.28 -0.85
N TRP A 91 -3.74 -9.06 -0.61
CA TRP A 91 -2.81 -8.36 -1.50
C TRP A 91 -1.45 -9.09 -1.57
N ILE A 92 -0.89 -9.47 -0.41
CA ILE A 92 0.37 -10.23 -0.35
C ILE A 92 0.23 -11.58 -1.06
N GLN A 93 -0.88 -12.30 -0.85
CA GLN A 93 -1.13 -13.59 -1.50
C GLN A 93 -1.30 -13.45 -3.02
N ASN A 94 -2.02 -12.43 -3.50
CA ASN A 94 -2.15 -12.16 -4.92
C ASN A 94 -0.82 -11.83 -5.57
N LEU A 95 0.02 -11.09 -4.87
CA LEU A 95 1.35 -10.74 -5.28
C LEU A 95 2.26 -11.96 -5.41
N LEU A 96 2.28 -12.83 -4.40
CA LEU A 96 3.02 -14.08 -4.41
C LEU A 96 2.51 -15.04 -5.50
N ARG A 97 1.20 -15.03 -5.78
CA ARG A 97 0.62 -15.82 -6.87
C ARG A 97 1.09 -15.31 -8.23
N LYS A 98 1.07 -14.00 -8.48
CA LYS A 98 1.58 -13.41 -9.73
C LYS A 98 3.06 -13.75 -9.94
N GLN A 99 3.88 -13.68 -8.92
CA GLN A 99 5.29 -14.08 -9.01
C GLN A 99 5.48 -15.55 -9.40
N ARG A 100 4.61 -16.44 -8.92
CA ARG A 100 4.66 -17.87 -9.29
C ARG A 100 4.20 -18.14 -10.72
N GLU A 101 3.17 -17.43 -11.17
CA GLU A 101 2.59 -17.60 -12.51
C GLU A 101 3.48 -17.02 -13.62
N GLU A 102 4.18 -15.95 -13.36
CA GLU A 102 5.03 -15.25 -14.34
C GLU A 102 6.46 -15.77 -14.44
N GLY A 103 6.87 -16.74 -13.61
CA GLY A 103 8.19 -17.42 -13.70
C GLY A 103 9.39 -16.48 -13.65
N VAL A 104 9.25 -15.28 -13.10
CA VAL A 104 10.31 -14.27 -13.05
C VAL A 104 11.36 -14.71 -12.03
N PRO A 105 12.64 -14.90 -12.44
CA PRO A 105 13.71 -15.20 -11.48
C PRO A 105 13.82 -14.04 -10.49
N ALA A 106 13.81 -14.37 -9.21
CA ALA A 106 13.97 -13.42 -8.11
C ALA A 106 15.41 -12.87 -8.03
N GLN A 107 15.88 -12.22 -9.11
CA GLN A 107 17.07 -11.39 -9.08
C GLN A 107 16.66 -9.93 -8.92
N GLN A 108 16.23 -9.61 -7.73
CA GLN A 108 15.88 -8.26 -7.38
C GLN A 108 17.10 -7.58 -6.74
N LYS A 109 17.60 -6.56 -7.42
CA LYS A 109 18.59 -5.67 -6.83
C LYS A 109 17.93 -4.91 -5.68
N ASP A 110 18.20 -5.40 -4.48
CA ASP A 110 17.91 -4.65 -3.27
C ASP A 110 18.76 -3.37 -3.28
N ASN A 111 18.12 -2.25 -3.54
CA ASN A 111 18.79 -0.94 -3.63
C ASN A 111 19.22 -0.37 -2.27
N ARG A 112 18.84 -1.03 -1.17
CA ARG A 112 19.27 -0.64 0.17
C ARG A 112 20.75 -0.92 0.33
N LYS A 113 21.49 0.12 0.72
CA LYS A 113 22.96 0.05 0.84
C LYS A 113 23.42 -0.07 2.28
N THR A 114 22.60 0.34 3.22
CA THR A 114 22.95 0.38 4.64
C THR A 114 21.86 -0.22 5.53
N LEU A 115 22.22 -0.60 6.76
CA LEU A 115 21.26 -1.02 7.77
C LEU A 115 20.24 0.08 8.08
N ASN A 116 20.64 1.35 8.05
CA ASN A 116 19.73 2.48 8.26
C ASN A 116 18.67 2.57 7.14
N ASP A 117 19.04 2.36 5.88
CA ASP A 117 18.08 2.31 4.76
C ASP A 117 17.08 1.17 4.96
N PHE A 118 17.57 0.03 5.46
CA PHE A 118 16.73 -1.13 5.76
C PHE A 118 15.75 -0.86 6.90
N ILE A 119 16.21 -0.26 8.01
CA ILE A 119 15.35 0.13 9.15
C ILE A 119 14.32 1.16 8.70
N LYS A 120 14.73 2.14 7.89
CA LYS A 120 13.82 3.15 7.33
C LYS A 120 12.72 2.50 6.49
N SER A 121 13.06 1.56 5.62
CA SER A 121 12.07 0.85 4.80
C SER A 121 11.06 0.06 5.63
N ILE A 122 11.47 -0.52 6.77
CA ILE A 122 10.55 -1.19 7.70
C ILE A 122 9.61 -0.19 8.36
N ASN A 123 10.13 0.96 8.79
CA ASN A 123 9.32 1.99 9.45
C ASN A 123 8.33 2.68 8.50
N GLU A 124 8.68 2.77 7.22
CA GLU A 124 7.84 3.36 6.16
C GLU A 124 6.87 2.34 5.54
N ALA A 125 6.99 1.06 5.88
CA ALA A 125 6.08 0.02 5.40
C ALA A 125 4.63 0.32 5.80
N ASP A 126 3.71 -0.24 5.03
CA ASP A 126 2.29 -0.11 5.32
C ASP A 126 1.96 -0.74 6.67
N GLN A 127 1.21 -0.02 7.49
CA GLN A 127 0.76 -0.48 8.80
C GLN A 127 -0.66 -1.03 8.71
N ASN A 128 -1.03 -1.89 9.65
CA ASN A 128 -2.35 -2.53 9.67
C ASN A 128 -3.52 -1.54 9.70
N ASN A 129 -3.30 -0.35 10.23
CA ASN A 129 -4.29 0.71 10.33
C ASN A 129 -4.18 1.76 9.21
N ASP A 130 -3.43 1.49 8.15
CA ASP A 130 -3.38 2.38 7.00
C ASP A 130 -4.49 2.03 5.99
N LEU A 131 -5.20 3.06 5.54
CA LEU A 131 -6.03 3.05 4.36
C LEU A 131 -5.20 3.59 3.20
N ILE A 132 -5.02 2.80 2.16
CA ILE A 132 -4.07 3.05 1.07
C ILE A 132 -4.81 3.13 -0.24
N VAL A 133 -4.47 4.13 -1.04
CA VAL A 133 -4.89 4.26 -2.44
C VAL A 133 -3.65 4.20 -3.31
N ASP A 134 -3.62 3.23 -4.21
CA ASP A 134 -2.52 2.95 -5.14
C ASP A 134 -3.02 3.01 -6.59
N ILE A 135 -2.14 3.31 -7.53
CA ILE A 135 -2.41 3.02 -8.94
C ILE A 135 -2.33 1.51 -9.14
N ALA A 136 -3.38 0.92 -9.69
CA ALA A 136 -3.46 -0.53 -9.89
C ALA A 136 -2.29 -1.02 -10.76
N ALA A 137 -1.59 -2.05 -10.30
CA ALA A 137 -0.44 -2.60 -11.02
C ALA A 137 -0.88 -3.18 -12.38
N GLY A 138 -0.26 -2.73 -13.45
CA GLY A 138 -0.42 -3.29 -14.80
C GLY A 138 -1.16 -2.44 -15.83
N GLN A 139 -1.80 -1.32 -15.44
CA GLN A 139 -2.42 -0.43 -16.42
C GLN A 139 -2.17 1.04 -16.04
N GLY A 140 -1.39 1.73 -16.86
CA GLY A 140 -1.24 3.20 -16.77
C GLY A 140 -0.09 3.73 -15.92
N ALA A 141 0.68 2.88 -15.27
CA ALA A 141 1.92 3.34 -14.65
C ALA A 141 2.87 3.84 -15.75
N PRO A 142 3.39 5.08 -15.69
CA PRO A 142 4.45 5.49 -16.60
C PRO A 142 5.60 4.49 -16.47
N ASN A 143 6.23 4.15 -17.58
CA ASN A 143 7.29 3.13 -17.73
C ASN A 143 8.43 3.15 -16.70
N ALA A 144 8.49 4.15 -15.84
CA ALA A 144 9.45 4.28 -14.74
C ALA A 144 9.30 3.19 -13.65
N ALA A 145 8.10 2.68 -13.41
CA ALA A 145 7.88 1.64 -12.40
C ALA A 145 8.31 0.24 -12.87
N MET A 146 8.38 0.00 -14.18
CA MET A 146 8.82 -1.28 -14.76
C MET A 146 10.34 -1.39 -14.90
N GLN A 147 11.08 -0.28 -14.87
CA GLN A 147 12.55 -0.28 -15.03
C GLN A 147 13.33 -0.36 -13.71
N SER A 148 12.71 -0.08 -12.60
CA SER A 148 13.31 -0.38 -11.30
C SER A 148 13.00 -1.83 -10.96
N GLY A 149 13.91 -2.75 -11.25
CA GLY A 149 13.83 -4.18 -10.88
C GLY A 149 13.78 -4.37 -9.36
N GLY A 150 12.74 -3.81 -8.78
CA GLY A 150 12.48 -3.79 -7.37
C GLY A 150 11.75 -5.07 -6.96
N GLY A 151 12.40 -5.83 -6.11
CA GLY A 151 11.87 -6.99 -5.49
C GLY A 151 10.84 -6.78 -4.41
N PHE A 152 10.69 -7.82 -3.56
CA PHE A 152 9.88 -7.75 -2.34
C PHE A 152 10.09 -6.43 -1.57
N ALA A 153 11.28 -5.85 -1.67
CA ALA A 153 11.62 -4.54 -1.12
C ALA A 153 10.87 -3.37 -1.78
N SER A 154 10.74 -3.35 -3.10
CA SER A 154 9.96 -2.30 -3.80
C SER A 154 8.46 -2.44 -3.57
N MET A 155 8.03 -3.64 -3.19
CA MET A 155 6.66 -3.90 -2.78
C MET A 155 6.38 -3.41 -1.36
N LEU A 156 7.38 -3.45 -0.49
CA LEU A 156 7.29 -2.83 0.85
C LEU A 156 7.37 -1.30 0.77
N GLU A 157 8.12 -0.77 -0.18
CA GLU A 157 8.23 0.67 -0.42
C GLU A 157 6.99 1.26 -1.11
N GLY A 158 6.14 0.39 -1.69
CA GLY A 158 4.92 0.78 -2.40
C GLY A 158 5.21 1.50 -3.72
N SER A 159 4.16 1.74 -4.48
CA SER A 159 4.22 2.63 -5.64
C SER A 159 4.66 4.03 -5.18
N PRO A 160 5.56 4.72 -5.91
CA PRO A 160 5.91 6.11 -5.59
C PRO A 160 4.71 7.07 -5.58
N MET A 161 3.55 6.58 -5.95
CA MET A 161 2.30 7.34 -6.10
C MET A 161 1.18 6.82 -5.20
N LYS A 162 1.51 6.12 -4.12
CA LYS A 162 0.51 5.72 -3.14
C LYS A 162 0.17 6.87 -2.20
N GLN A 163 -1.10 7.02 -1.88
CA GLN A 163 -1.58 7.87 -0.80
C GLN A 163 -1.96 6.99 0.38
N LYS A 164 -1.51 7.39 1.57
CA LYS A 164 -1.70 6.65 2.80
C LYS A 164 -2.40 7.53 3.84
N THR A 165 -3.44 7.01 4.44
CA THR A 165 -4.17 7.67 5.54
C THR A 165 -4.22 6.71 6.72
N THR A 166 -3.59 7.08 7.82
CA THR A 166 -3.59 6.29 9.05
C THR A 166 -4.91 6.46 9.79
N MET A 167 -5.52 5.35 10.17
CA MET A 167 -6.78 5.27 10.88
C MET A 167 -6.54 4.92 12.35
N ASN A 168 -7.57 5.06 13.19
CA ASN A 168 -7.53 4.61 14.58
C ASN A 168 -8.00 3.16 14.78
N PHE A 169 -8.16 2.42 13.70
CA PHE A 169 -8.53 1.00 13.69
C PHE A 169 -7.81 0.29 12.52
N ILE A 170 -7.70 -1.01 12.62
CA ILE A 170 -7.16 -1.86 11.57
C ILE A 170 -8.10 -1.79 10.36
N VAL A 171 -7.54 -1.61 9.17
CA VAL A 171 -8.30 -1.59 7.91
C VAL A 171 -8.01 -2.86 7.14
N ASP A 172 -9.05 -3.59 6.80
CA ASP A 172 -8.96 -4.80 5.96
C ASP A 172 -9.78 -4.67 4.68
N GLY A 173 -9.53 -5.56 3.74
CA GLY A 173 -10.21 -5.56 2.45
C GLY A 173 -9.50 -4.77 1.37
N THR A 174 -10.05 -4.90 0.15
CA THR A 174 -9.56 -4.22 -1.05
C THR A 174 -10.71 -4.01 -2.04
N THR A 175 -10.67 -2.92 -2.79
CA THR A 175 -11.61 -2.63 -3.87
C THR A 175 -10.92 -1.82 -4.96
N ASP A 176 -11.32 -2.03 -6.20
CA ASP A 176 -10.79 -1.28 -7.35
C ASP A 176 -11.81 -0.26 -7.82
N ILE A 177 -11.31 0.91 -8.20
CA ILE A 177 -12.09 2.01 -8.76
C ILE A 177 -11.37 2.54 -10.00
N VAL A 178 -12.07 3.29 -10.82
CA VAL A 178 -11.52 3.88 -12.06
C VAL A 178 -11.90 5.35 -12.11
N ILE A 179 -10.96 6.20 -12.52
CA ILE A 179 -11.18 7.60 -12.82
C ILE A 179 -10.82 7.89 -14.28
N ASP A 180 -11.60 8.74 -14.95
CA ASP A 180 -11.29 9.19 -16.29
C ASP A 180 -10.36 10.44 -16.22
N VAL A 181 -9.14 10.29 -16.76
CA VAL A 181 -8.17 11.38 -16.83
C VAL A 181 -8.33 12.08 -18.17
N VAL A 182 -8.62 13.35 -18.11
CA VAL A 182 -8.84 14.24 -19.28
C VAL A 182 -7.86 15.41 -19.24
N LYS A 183 -7.62 16.02 -20.39
CA LYS A 183 -6.78 17.23 -20.47
C LYS A 183 -7.49 18.45 -19.95
#